data_2a8fc60387fe6b9843cb311e883fd59e
#
_entry.id   2a8fc60387fe6b9843cb311e883fd59e
#
_cell.length_a   1.000
_cell.length_b   1.000
_cell.length_c   1.000
_cell.angle_alpha   90.00
_cell.angle_beta   90.00
_cell.angle_gamma   90.00
#
_symmetry.space_group_name_H-M   'P 1'
#
loop_
_entity.id
_entity.type
_entity.pdbx_description
1 polymer ?
#
loop_
_entity_poly.entity_id
_entity_poly.type
_entity_poly.pdbx_seq_one_letter_code
_entity_poly.pdbx_strand_id
1 'polypeptide(L)'
;MAKIGSFGDVTFEISENDNGIKALSFQDMVREGEAVHSEHPRDGKKPWLEFSNPGLDEVTFTIIADAKFQIKPKSVEKKLIKYKNAGTAKNLVLGGTKVGSNPFVITKMSDAYKTIIYDGRIQSITIDITLKEKPKAKKKKKPTNQNKKPTSQKGKASKGAKKTTYDTYVVKKGDSLWTIAKKYYKSGSKYTKIYNANKGIIKNPNIIHAGWKLKIPK
;
A
#
# COMPACT_ATOMS: atom_id res chain seq x y z
N MET A 1 -35.01 -5.98 1.53
CA MET A 1 -33.75 -6.09 0.79
C MET A 1 -32.61 -6.27 1.78
N ALA A 2 -31.96 -7.40 1.79
CA ALA A 2 -30.78 -7.64 2.64
C ALA A 2 -29.52 -7.41 1.81
N LYS A 3 -28.88 -6.25 2.02
CA LYS A 3 -27.57 -5.98 1.44
C LYS A 3 -26.51 -6.69 2.27
N ILE A 4 -25.88 -7.72 1.69
CA ILE A 4 -24.83 -8.51 2.34
C ILE A 4 -23.54 -7.71 2.40
N GLY A 5 -23.23 -6.98 1.30
CA GLY A 5 -21.98 -6.23 1.20
C GLY A 5 -21.77 -5.59 -0.16
N SER A 6 -20.56 -5.13 -0.42
CA SER A 6 -20.18 -4.58 -1.72
C SER A 6 -18.66 -4.55 -1.91
N PHE A 7 -18.24 -4.63 -3.17
CA PHE A 7 -16.89 -4.28 -3.61
C PHE A 7 -16.99 -3.19 -4.68
N GLY A 8 -16.75 -1.96 -4.28
CA GLY A 8 -17.01 -0.80 -5.13
C GLY A 8 -18.49 -0.70 -5.55
N ASP A 9 -18.75 -0.73 -6.86
CA ASP A 9 -20.11 -0.65 -7.43
C ASP A 9 -20.75 -2.03 -7.65
N VAL A 10 -20.09 -3.11 -7.26
CA VAL A 10 -20.63 -4.45 -7.23
C VAL A 10 -21.24 -4.67 -5.84
N THR A 11 -22.57 -4.73 -5.78
CA THR A 11 -23.32 -4.94 -4.54
C THR A 11 -23.68 -6.41 -4.41
N PHE A 12 -23.36 -7.00 -3.27
CA PHE A 12 -23.77 -8.33 -2.87
C PHE A 12 -25.08 -8.19 -2.11
N GLU A 13 -26.15 -8.78 -2.64
CA GLU A 13 -27.48 -8.67 -2.10
C GLU A 13 -28.31 -9.91 -2.34
N ILE A 14 -29.21 -10.21 -1.44
CA ILE A 14 -30.27 -11.18 -1.62
C ILE A 14 -31.57 -10.44 -1.33
N SER A 15 -32.47 -10.42 -2.31
CA SER A 15 -33.79 -9.78 -2.18
C SER A 15 -34.82 -10.56 -2.95
N GLU A 16 -36.01 -10.63 -2.43
CA GLU A 16 -37.20 -11.16 -3.09
C GLU A 16 -38.11 -10.01 -3.50
N ASN A 17 -38.62 -10.06 -4.70
CA ASN A 17 -39.57 -9.09 -5.25
C ASN A 17 -40.62 -9.82 -6.10
N ASP A 18 -41.60 -9.08 -6.62
CA ASP A 18 -42.73 -9.64 -7.42
C ASP A 18 -42.26 -10.44 -8.65
N ASN A 19 -41.06 -10.24 -9.13
CA ASN A 19 -40.44 -10.93 -10.27
C ASN A 19 -39.53 -12.09 -9.84
N GLY A 20 -39.48 -12.45 -8.55
CA GLY A 20 -38.67 -13.52 -7.99
C GLY A 20 -37.46 -13.06 -7.19
N ILE A 21 -36.50 -13.96 -6.94
CA ILE A 21 -35.35 -13.73 -6.13
C ILE A 21 -34.22 -13.05 -6.94
N LYS A 22 -33.72 -11.93 -6.46
CA LYS A 22 -32.50 -11.32 -6.94
C LYS A 22 -31.38 -11.66 -5.96
N ALA A 23 -30.37 -12.40 -6.42
CA ALA A 23 -29.27 -12.82 -5.58
C ALA A 23 -27.93 -12.69 -6.30
N LEU A 24 -27.06 -11.87 -5.75
CA LEU A 24 -25.62 -11.87 -6.03
C LEU A 24 -24.91 -12.03 -4.71
N SER A 25 -24.40 -13.22 -4.45
CA SER A 25 -23.68 -13.54 -3.22
C SER A 25 -22.25 -13.99 -3.53
N PHE A 26 -21.46 -14.07 -2.50
CA PHE A 26 -20.15 -14.69 -2.55
C PHE A 26 -20.08 -15.82 -1.52
N GLN A 27 -19.18 -16.73 -1.75
CA GLN A 27 -18.91 -17.87 -0.89
C GLN A 27 -17.40 -18.09 -0.73
N ASP A 28 -17.04 -18.97 0.20
CA ASP A 28 -15.65 -19.42 0.44
C ASP A 28 -14.68 -18.25 0.68
N MET A 29 -15.14 -17.25 1.44
CA MET A 29 -14.31 -16.10 1.74
C MET A 29 -13.27 -16.43 2.80
N VAL A 30 -12.00 -16.29 2.42
CA VAL A 30 -10.84 -16.38 3.32
C VAL A 30 -10.13 -15.03 3.36
N ARG A 31 -9.69 -14.61 4.53
CA ARG A 31 -8.83 -13.46 4.73
C ARG A 31 -7.54 -13.90 5.40
N GLU A 32 -6.44 -13.62 4.77
CA GLU A 32 -5.10 -13.91 5.26
C GLU A 32 -4.35 -12.60 5.50
N GLY A 33 -3.59 -12.55 6.59
CA GLY A 33 -2.74 -11.41 6.91
C GLY A 33 -1.45 -11.89 7.54
N GLU A 34 -0.35 -11.26 7.19
CA GLU A 34 0.97 -11.57 7.70
C GLU A 34 1.47 -10.45 8.61
N ALA A 35 2.28 -10.84 9.59
CA ALA A 35 3.13 -9.94 10.35
C ALA A 35 4.59 -10.23 9.99
N VAL A 36 5.29 -9.24 9.47
CA VAL A 36 6.70 -9.39 9.08
C VAL A 36 7.58 -9.24 10.31
N HIS A 37 8.39 -10.26 10.57
CA HIS A 37 9.35 -10.29 11.66
C HIS A 37 10.76 -10.49 11.12
N SER A 38 11.73 -9.89 11.77
CA SER A 38 13.16 -10.13 11.55
C SER A 38 13.70 -11.06 12.62
N GLU A 39 14.41 -12.11 12.22
CA GLU A 39 15.07 -13.02 13.13
C GLU A 39 16.46 -12.49 13.49
N HIS A 40 16.76 -12.51 14.79
CA HIS A 40 18.07 -12.14 15.31
C HIS A 40 18.70 -13.36 15.97
N PRO A 41 19.77 -13.93 15.40
CA PRO A 41 20.44 -15.12 15.97
C PRO A 41 21.08 -14.78 17.32
N ARG A 42 21.16 -15.77 18.19
CA ARG A 42 21.81 -15.72 19.50
C ARG A 42 22.67 -16.96 19.68
N ASP A 43 23.90 -16.77 20.07
CA ASP A 43 24.81 -17.89 20.33
C ASP A 43 24.28 -18.79 21.48
N GLY A 44 24.10 -20.07 21.19
CA GLY A 44 23.63 -21.09 22.16
C GLY A 44 22.20 -20.92 22.67
N LYS A 45 21.39 -20.00 22.07
CA LYS A 45 19.99 -19.75 22.46
C LYS A 45 19.09 -19.65 21.23
N LYS A 46 17.78 -19.83 21.42
CA LYS A 46 16.81 -19.60 20.36
C LYS A 46 16.91 -18.15 19.87
N PRO A 47 16.82 -17.90 18.54
CA PRO A 47 16.73 -16.55 18.02
C PRO A 47 15.53 -15.81 18.58
N TRP A 48 15.58 -14.49 18.64
CA TRP A 48 14.42 -13.67 18.98
C TRP A 48 13.87 -12.99 17.73
N LEU A 49 12.56 -12.78 17.74
CA LEU A 49 11.84 -12.15 16.64
C LEU A 49 11.59 -10.67 16.97
N GLU A 50 11.95 -9.79 16.04
CA GLU A 50 11.61 -8.37 16.09
C GLU A 50 10.49 -8.10 15.09
N PHE A 51 9.40 -7.49 15.56
CA PHE A 51 8.32 -7.06 14.68
C PHE A 51 8.79 -5.92 13.78
N SER A 52 8.72 -6.12 12.46
CA SER A 52 9.15 -5.15 11.47
C SER A 52 7.99 -4.28 11.00
N ASN A 53 6.92 -4.90 10.52
CA ASN A 53 5.71 -4.22 10.05
C ASN A 53 4.56 -5.22 9.86
N PRO A 54 3.29 -4.76 9.85
CA PRO A 54 2.20 -5.59 9.38
C PRO A 54 2.34 -5.81 7.87
N GLY A 55 2.12 -7.03 7.41
CA GLY A 55 1.99 -7.37 6.00
C GLY A 55 0.75 -6.76 5.36
N LEU A 56 0.51 -7.10 4.12
CA LEU A 56 -0.71 -6.71 3.41
C LEU A 56 -1.72 -7.83 3.49
N ASP A 57 -2.94 -7.52 3.89
CA ASP A 57 -4.02 -8.49 3.89
C ASP A 57 -4.36 -8.92 2.46
N GLU A 58 -4.62 -10.20 2.31
CA GLU A 58 -5.16 -10.82 1.10
C GLU A 58 -6.54 -11.39 1.41
N VAL A 59 -7.48 -11.23 0.49
CA VAL A 59 -8.84 -11.75 0.62
C VAL A 59 -9.20 -12.50 -0.65
N THR A 60 -9.61 -13.75 -0.51
CA THR A 60 -10.10 -14.58 -1.60
C THR A 60 -11.56 -14.91 -1.39
N PHE A 61 -12.34 -14.92 -2.45
CA PHE A 61 -13.74 -15.37 -2.44
C PHE A 61 -14.23 -15.67 -3.85
N THR A 62 -15.31 -16.44 -3.93
CA THR A 62 -15.96 -16.83 -5.17
C THR A 62 -17.31 -16.13 -5.30
N ILE A 63 -17.56 -15.50 -6.44
CA ILE A 63 -18.86 -14.90 -6.79
C ILE A 63 -19.58 -15.84 -7.76
N ILE A 64 -20.86 -16.11 -7.49
CA ILE A 64 -21.74 -16.80 -8.42
C ILE A 64 -22.74 -15.77 -8.97
N ALA A 65 -22.68 -15.52 -10.26
CA ALA A 65 -23.64 -14.66 -10.95
C ALA A 65 -24.48 -15.50 -11.91
N ASP A 66 -25.77 -15.60 -11.63
CA ASP A 66 -26.71 -16.37 -12.43
C ASP A 66 -27.92 -15.51 -12.85
N ALA A 67 -28.25 -15.57 -14.13
CA ALA A 67 -29.36 -14.84 -14.71
C ALA A 67 -30.74 -15.27 -14.14
N LYS A 68 -30.85 -16.50 -13.61
CA LYS A 68 -32.05 -16.96 -12.89
C LYS A 68 -32.38 -16.10 -11.68
N PHE A 69 -31.36 -15.47 -11.08
CA PHE A 69 -31.52 -14.57 -9.94
C PHE A 69 -31.51 -13.09 -10.34
N GLN A 70 -32.02 -12.75 -11.51
CA GLN A 70 -32.13 -11.41 -12.04
C GLN A 70 -30.80 -10.64 -12.09
N ILE A 71 -29.70 -11.37 -12.13
CA ILE A 71 -28.37 -10.82 -12.30
C ILE A 71 -27.98 -10.89 -13.77
N LYS A 72 -27.26 -9.89 -14.25
CA LYS A 72 -26.64 -9.91 -15.59
C LYS A 72 -25.18 -10.37 -15.44
N PRO A 73 -24.85 -11.68 -15.63
CA PRO A 73 -23.51 -12.21 -15.32
C PRO A 73 -22.38 -11.44 -16.01
N LYS A 74 -22.54 -11.17 -17.30
CA LYS A 74 -21.55 -10.39 -18.08
C LYS A 74 -21.37 -8.95 -17.59
N SER A 75 -22.37 -8.35 -16.98
CA SER A 75 -22.25 -6.99 -16.42
C SER A 75 -21.40 -6.99 -15.15
N VAL A 76 -21.56 -8.03 -14.31
CA VAL A 76 -20.74 -8.22 -13.10
C VAL A 76 -19.29 -8.46 -13.48
N GLU A 77 -19.02 -9.42 -14.35
CA GLU A 77 -17.71 -9.77 -14.88
C GLU A 77 -17.02 -8.51 -15.46
N LYS A 78 -17.69 -7.79 -16.36
CA LYS A 78 -17.15 -6.58 -17.02
C LYS A 78 -16.73 -5.48 -16.01
N LYS A 79 -17.52 -5.27 -14.94
CA LYS A 79 -17.18 -4.32 -13.88
C LYS A 79 -15.91 -4.75 -13.13
N LEU A 80 -15.80 -6.03 -12.77
CA LEU A 80 -14.65 -6.58 -12.06
C LEU A 80 -13.37 -6.53 -12.91
N ILE A 81 -13.48 -6.92 -14.20
CA ILE A 81 -12.37 -6.79 -15.16
C ILE A 81 -11.91 -5.35 -15.27
N LYS A 82 -12.84 -4.39 -15.34
CA LYS A 82 -12.50 -2.96 -15.38
C LYS A 82 -11.70 -2.55 -14.14
N TYR A 83 -12.10 -3.01 -12.95
CA TYR A 83 -11.36 -2.70 -11.71
C TYR A 83 -9.97 -3.34 -11.71
N LYS A 84 -9.87 -4.62 -12.13
CA LYS A 84 -8.60 -5.35 -12.24
C LYS A 84 -7.63 -4.63 -13.17
N ASN A 85 -8.06 -4.34 -14.40
CA ASN A 85 -7.20 -3.76 -15.43
C ASN A 85 -6.78 -2.31 -15.13
N ALA A 86 -7.63 -1.55 -14.44
CA ALA A 86 -7.31 -0.19 -14.01
C ALA A 86 -6.53 -0.13 -12.68
N GLY A 87 -6.30 -1.26 -12.00
CA GLY A 87 -5.68 -1.28 -10.66
C GLY A 87 -6.43 -0.43 -9.64
N THR A 88 -7.77 -0.33 -9.82
CA THR A 88 -8.61 0.55 -9.01
C THR A 88 -8.82 -0.05 -7.63
N ALA A 89 -8.41 0.68 -6.60
CA ALA A 89 -8.65 0.28 -5.23
C ALA A 89 -10.07 0.61 -4.79
N LYS A 90 -10.78 -0.38 -4.23
CA LYS A 90 -12.16 -0.26 -3.73
C LYS A 90 -12.25 -0.83 -2.32
N ASN A 91 -13.19 -0.31 -1.53
CA ASN A 91 -13.47 -0.91 -0.23
C ASN A 91 -14.28 -2.20 -0.42
N LEU A 92 -13.92 -3.23 0.31
CA LEU A 92 -14.75 -4.39 0.55
C LEU A 92 -15.56 -4.11 1.82
N VAL A 93 -16.88 -4.22 1.71
CA VAL A 93 -17.82 -3.96 2.81
C VAL A 93 -18.67 -5.20 3.00
N LEU A 94 -18.79 -5.69 4.23
CA LEU A 94 -19.64 -6.82 4.62
C LEU A 94 -20.46 -6.45 5.84
N GLY A 95 -21.75 -6.74 5.83
CA GLY A 95 -22.64 -6.40 6.92
C GLY A 95 -22.60 -4.92 7.31
N GLY A 96 -22.37 -4.02 6.34
CA GLY A 96 -22.24 -2.59 6.59
C GLY A 96 -20.86 -2.14 7.08
N THR A 97 -19.96 -3.08 7.40
CA THR A 97 -18.62 -2.78 7.93
C THR A 97 -17.54 -3.01 6.89
N LYS A 98 -16.52 -2.15 6.85
CA LYS A 98 -15.37 -2.35 5.97
C LYS A 98 -14.52 -3.52 6.43
N VAL A 99 -14.13 -4.36 5.49
CA VAL A 99 -13.13 -5.40 5.72
C VAL A 99 -11.74 -4.75 5.63
N GLY A 100 -10.97 -4.85 6.71
CA GLY A 100 -9.65 -4.23 6.79
C GLY A 100 -9.66 -2.71 6.92
N SER A 101 -8.47 -2.14 7.10
CA SER A 101 -8.27 -0.70 7.31
C SER A 101 -8.12 0.08 6.00
N ASN A 102 -7.68 -0.57 4.95
CA ASN A 102 -7.37 0.01 3.65
C ASN A 102 -8.25 -0.59 2.54
N PRO A 103 -8.39 0.10 1.41
CA PRO A 103 -9.06 -0.47 0.24
C PRO A 103 -8.23 -1.61 -0.38
N PHE A 104 -8.89 -2.45 -1.17
CA PHE A 104 -8.30 -3.59 -1.86
C PHE A 104 -8.26 -3.36 -3.37
N VAL A 105 -7.31 -4.00 -4.05
CA VAL A 105 -7.23 -4.12 -5.51
C VAL A 105 -7.37 -5.59 -5.89
N ILE A 106 -7.96 -5.85 -7.06
CA ILE A 106 -8.02 -7.20 -7.62
C ILE A 106 -6.63 -7.55 -8.18
N THR A 107 -6.02 -8.61 -7.64
CA THR A 107 -4.72 -9.11 -8.11
C THR A 107 -4.87 -10.30 -9.04
N LYS A 108 -5.86 -11.17 -8.76
CA LYS A 108 -6.18 -12.32 -9.60
C LYS A 108 -7.69 -12.39 -9.79
N MET A 109 -8.11 -12.91 -10.93
CA MET A 109 -9.50 -13.17 -11.26
C MET A 109 -9.54 -14.31 -12.27
N SER A 110 -10.36 -15.30 -11.98
CA SER A 110 -10.63 -16.47 -12.85
C SER A 110 -12.11 -16.58 -13.08
N ASP A 111 -12.50 -16.76 -14.34
CA ASP A 111 -13.90 -16.81 -14.76
C ASP A 111 -14.20 -18.19 -15.31
N ALA A 112 -15.22 -18.86 -14.77
CA ALA A 112 -15.72 -20.15 -15.26
C ALA A 112 -17.17 -20.01 -15.73
N TYR A 113 -17.41 -20.14 -17.03
CA TYR A 113 -18.75 -20.13 -17.63
C TYR A 113 -19.42 -21.45 -17.38
N LYS A 114 -20.38 -21.52 -16.47
CA LYS A 114 -21.04 -22.75 -16.04
C LYS A 114 -22.19 -23.16 -16.97
N THR A 115 -22.99 -22.19 -17.39
CA THR A 115 -24.13 -22.43 -18.24
C THR A 115 -24.21 -21.43 -19.38
N ILE A 116 -24.19 -21.92 -20.60
CA ILE A 116 -24.39 -21.14 -21.81
C ILE A 116 -25.65 -21.71 -22.47
N ILE A 117 -26.62 -20.85 -22.78
CA ILE A 117 -27.86 -21.27 -23.45
C ILE A 117 -27.68 -21.33 -24.98
N TYR A 118 -28.66 -21.93 -25.66
CA TYR A 118 -28.60 -22.26 -27.10
C TYR A 118 -28.30 -21.07 -28.03
N ASP A 119 -28.58 -19.84 -27.59
CA ASP A 119 -28.31 -18.61 -28.35
C ASP A 119 -26.94 -17.96 -28.00
N GLY A 120 -26.08 -18.68 -27.28
CA GLY A 120 -24.76 -18.22 -26.88
C GLY A 120 -24.76 -17.26 -25.67
N ARG A 121 -25.90 -16.92 -25.10
CA ARG A 121 -25.97 -16.10 -23.89
C ARG A 121 -25.48 -16.87 -22.68
N ILE A 122 -24.67 -16.21 -21.86
CA ILE A 122 -24.15 -16.79 -20.61
C ILE A 122 -25.23 -16.63 -19.54
N GLN A 123 -25.70 -17.76 -19.04
CA GLN A 123 -26.71 -17.83 -17.99
C GLN A 123 -26.04 -17.79 -16.61
N SER A 124 -24.95 -18.53 -16.41
CA SER A 124 -24.28 -18.61 -15.12
C SER A 124 -22.77 -18.57 -15.28
N ILE A 125 -22.12 -17.78 -14.40
CA ILE A 125 -20.67 -17.63 -14.32
C ILE A 125 -20.24 -17.70 -12.86
N THR A 126 -19.17 -18.43 -12.60
CA THR A 126 -18.47 -18.42 -11.33
C THR A 126 -17.19 -17.61 -11.50
N ILE A 127 -16.93 -16.69 -10.58
CA ILE A 127 -15.79 -15.76 -10.63
C ILE A 127 -15.00 -15.87 -9.33
N ASP A 128 -13.80 -16.42 -9.40
CA ASP A 128 -12.87 -16.47 -8.28
C ASP A 128 -12.04 -15.20 -8.27
N ILE A 129 -11.97 -14.56 -7.13
CA ILE A 129 -11.31 -13.25 -6.97
C ILE A 129 -10.30 -13.33 -5.84
N THR A 130 -9.11 -12.81 -6.11
CA THR A 130 -8.11 -12.53 -5.09
C THR A 130 -7.93 -11.00 -5.00
N LEU A 131 -8.14 -10.48 -3.83
CA LEU A 131 -7.94 -9.08 -3.47
C LEU A 131 -6.69 -8.93 -2.63
N LYS A 132 -5.91 -7.88 -2.86
CA LYS A 132 -4.79 -7.52 -1.99
C LYS A 132 -4.96 -6.11 -1.47
N GLU A 133 -4.67 -5.92 -0.20
CA GLU A 133 -4.77 -4.62 0.44
C GLU A 133 -3.83 -3.60 -0.23
N LYS A 134 -4.33 -2.39 -0.45
CA LYS A 134 -3.58 -1.27 -1.02
C LYS A 134 -3.60 -0.08 -0.07
N PRO A 135 -2.65 0.01 0.86
CA PRO A 135 -2.52 1.15 1.74
C PRO A 135 -2.33 2.43 0.94
N LYS A 136 -2.93 3.52 1.41
CA LYS A 136 -2.67 4.84 0.82
C LYS A 136 -1.20 5.17 1.03
N ALA A 137 -0.48 5.47 -0.05
CA ALA A 137 0.86 6.03 0.07
C ALA A 137 0.79 7.25 0.99
N LYS A 138 1.56 7.25 2.08
CA LYS A 138 1.68 8.45 2.91
C LYS A 138 2.13 9.57 1.98
N LYS A 139 1.27 10.55 1.72
CA LYS A 139 1.70 11.78 1.04
C LYS A 139 2.89 12.28 1.84
N LYS A 140 4.07 12.31 1.24
CA LYS A 140 5.20 13.03 1.83
C LYS A 140 4.66 14.41 2.13
N LYS A 141 4.53 14.77 3.41
CA LYS A 141 4.17 16.13 3.80
C LYS A 141 5.15 17.01 3.05
N LYS A 142 4.68 17.80 2.08
CA LYS A 142 5.46 18.94 1.59
C LYS A 142 5.90 19.66 2.86
N PRO A 143 7.18 20.06 2.98
CA PRO A 143 7.57 20.89 4.09
C PRO A 143 6.60 22.08 4.09
N THR A 144 5.79 22.16 5.11
CA THR A 144 4.89 23.29 5.31
C THR A 144 5.84 24.45 5.60
N ASN A 145 6.04 25.31 4.62
CA ASN A 145 6.63 26.60 4.80
C ASN A 145 5.65 27.36 5.70
N GLN A 146 5.84 27.25 7.00
CA GLN A 146 5.19 28.16 7.94
C GLN A 146 5.86 29.51 7.77
N ASN A 147 5.45 30.24 6.72
CA ASN A 147 5.56 31.69 6.71
C ASN A 147 4.67 32.24 7.82
N LYS A 148 5.15 32.20 9.04
CA LYS A 148 4.72 33.19 10.03
C LYS A 148 5.21 34.54 9.52
N LYS A 149 4.25 35.35 9.06
CA LYS A 149 4.40 36.78 8.78
C LYS A 149 5.10 37.43 9.96
N PRO A 150 6.29 38.00 9.81
CA PRO A 150 6.83 38.84 10.85
C PRO A 150 6.25 40.25 10.69
N THR A 151 5.63 40.72 11.74
CA THR A 151 5.32 42.13 11.97
C THR A 151 6.61 42.94 11.86
N SER A 152 6.51 44.02 11.10
CA SER A 152 7.55 44.97 10.80
C SER A 152 8.33 45.48 12.05
N GLN A 153 9.66 45.35 12.01
CA GLN A 153 10.53 46.37 12.57
C GLN A 153 11.77 46.56 11.68
N LYS A 154 11.97 47.81 11.30
CA LYS A 154 13.08 48.40 10.53
C LYS A 154 14.41 48.21 11.24
N GLY A 155 15.44 47.80 10.51
CA GLY A 155 16.81 47.99 11.05
C GLY A 155 17.90 47.22 10.32
N LYS A 156 18.55 47.88 9.37
CA LYS A 156 19.95 47.78 8.90
C LYS A 156 20.56 46.45 8.47
N ALA A 157 21.12 46.54 7.29
CA ALA A 157 21.98 45.62 6.58
C ALA A 157 23.16 45.07 7.38
N SER A 158 23.47 43.78 7.18
CA SER A 158 24.85 43.34 6.96
C SER A 158 24.91 41.85 6.55
N LYS A 159 25.60 41.62 5.45
CA LYS A 159 26.34 40.48 4.95
C LYS A 159 26.59 39.31 5.90
N GLY A 160 26.42 38.07 5.41
CA GLY A 160 27.04 36.90 6.00
C GLY A 160 26.45 35.59 5.47
N ALA A 161 26.81 35.16 4.26
CA ALA A 161 26.61 33.77 3.84
C ALA A 161 27.39 32.87 4.83
N LYS A 162 26.66 32.11 5.66
CA LYS A 162 27.23 31.13 6.58
C LYS A 162 27.84 29.99 5.75
N LYS A 163 29.15 30.03 5.55
CA LYS A 163 29.94 28.98 4.91
C LYS A 163 29.79 27.73 5.75
N THR A 164 28.93 26.81 5.32
CA THR A 164 28.79 25.50 5.96
C THR A 164 30.09 24.75 5.71
N THR A 165 30.87 24.53 6.75
CA THR A 165 32.09 23.72 6.70
C THR A 165 31.68 22.27 6.66
N TYR A 166 32.14 21.55 5.63
CA TYR A 166 31.94 20.11 5.48
C TYR A 166 33.24 19.37 5.68
N ASP A 167 33.19 18.24 6.36
CA ASP A 167 34.24 17.23 6.22
C ASP A 167 33.89 16.32 5.05
N THR A 168 34.91 15.79 4.36
CA THR A 168 34.69 14.81 3.27
C THR A 168 35.01 13.42 3.79
N TYR A 169 34.10 12.48 3.57
CA TYR A 169 34.27 11.09 3.93
C TYR A 169 34.16 10.19 2.70
N VAL A 170 35.14 9.29 2.52
CA VAL A 170 35.10 8.28 1.47
C VAL A 170 34.47 7.01 2.05
N VAL A 171 33.35 6.58 1.47
CA VAL A 171 32.60 5.40 1.90
C VAL A 171 33.47 4.15 1.73
N LYS A 172 33.58 3.35 2.78
CA LYS A 172 34.27 2.06 2.78
C LYS A 172 33.28 0.90 2.62
N LYS A 173 33.78 -0.27 2.23
CA LYS A 173 32.95 -1.49 2.14
C LYS A 173 32.37 -1.81 3.53
N GLY A 174 31.06 -2.00 3.61
CA GLY A 174 30.32 -2.26 4.86
C GLY A 174 29.81 -1.01 5.59
N ASP A 175 30.09 0.21 5.10
CA ASP A 175 29.54 1.43 5.68
C ASP A 175 28.05 1.60 5.33
N SER A 176 27.35 2.23 6.25
CA SER A 176 26.01 2.76 6.05
C SER A 176 25.98 4.23 6.48
N LEU A 177 24.98 4.99 6.01
CA LEU A 177 24.82 6.39 6.46
C LEU A 177 24.66 6.48 7.98
N TRP A 178 24.07 5.44 8.59
CA TRP A 178 23.86 5.35 10.03
C TRP A 178 25.19 5.17 10.79
N THR A 179 26.08 4.26 10.31
CA THR A 179 27.41 4.05 10.93
C THR A 179 28.30 5.27 10.77
N ILE A 180 28.25 5.93 9.59
CA ILE A 180 28.99 7.18 9.34
C ILE A 180 28.46 8.30 10.27
N ALA A 181 27.13 8.45 10.41
CA ALA A 181 26.54 9.44 11.31
C ALA A 181 26.89 9.18 12.78
N LYS A 182 26.91 7.90 13.21
CA LYS A 182 27.34 7.53 14.57
C LYS A 182 28.80 7.91 14.81
N LYS A 183 29.66 7.77 13.79
CA LYS A 183 31.10 8.14 13.88
C LYS A 183 31.27 9.65 14.02
N TYR A 184 30.61 10.47 13.21
CA TYR A 184 30.81 11.92 13.16
C TYR A 184 29.94 12.69 14.16
N TYR A 185 28.71 12.26 14.39
CA TYR A 185 27.73 12.96 15.23
C TYR A 185 27.45 12.27 16.56
N LYS A 186 28.13 11.13 16.84
CA LYS A 186 27.84 10.27 18.01
C LYS A 186 26.39 9.75 18.07
N SER A 187 25.66 9.88 16.97
CA SER A 187 24.25 9.48 16.86
C SER A 187 23.92 9.02 15.44
N GLY A 188 23.55 7.75 15.29
CA GLY A 188 23.18 7.16 14.00
C GLY A 188 21.92 7.78 13.40
N SER A 189 20.95 8.21 14.24
CA SER A 189 19.72 8.87 13.79
C SER A 189 19.95 10.19 13.03
N LYS A 190 21.14 10.79 13.18
CA LYS A 190 21.54 12.01 12.44
C LYS A 190 21.99 11.72 11.00
N TYR A 191 21.85 10.48 10.50
CA TYR A 191 22.20 10.12 9.11
C TYR A 191 21.48 11.00 8.08
N THR A 192 20.31 11.51 8.42
CA THR A 192 19.53 12.40 7.57
C THR A 192 20.24 13.70 7.22
N LYS A 193 21.16 14.21 8.09
CA LYS A 193 22.00 15.37 7.78
C LYS A 193 22.96 15.04 6.63
N ILE A 194 23.60 13.88 6.69
CA ILE A 194 24.53 13.43 5.63
C ILE A 194 23.76 13.20 4.34
N TYR A 195 22.63 12.50 4.39
CA TYR A 195 21.78 12.27 3.23
C TYR A 195 21.35 13.57 2.55
N ASN A 196 20.87 14.54 3.33
CA ASN A 196 20.40 15.82 2.81
C ASN A 196 21.51 16.63 2.14
N ALA A 197 22.73 16.56 2.65
CA ALA A 197 23.90 17.23 2.05
C ALA A 197 24.41 16.54 0.77
N ASN A 198 23.98 15.29 0.50
CA ASN A 198 24.47 14.46 -0.59
C ASN A 198 23.36 13.94 -1.53
N LYS A 199 22.20 14.58 -1.59
CA LYS A 199 21.06 14.16 -2.44
C LYS A 199 21.40 14.07 -3.94
N GLY A 200 22.42 14.79 -4.39
CA GLY A 200 22.90 14.70 -5.77
C GLY A 200 23.54 13.34 -6.10
N ILE A 201 24.18 12.73 -5.10
CA ILE A 201 24.89 11.45 -5.23
C ILE A 201 24.02 10.29 -4.72
N ILE A 202 23.36 10.48 -3.57
CA ILE A 202 22.56 9.46 -2.88
C ILE A 202 21.10 9.60 -3.30
N LYS A 203 20.62 8.66 -4.11
CA LYS A 203 19.18 8.59 -4.51
C LYS A 203 18.33 7.88 -3.46
N ASN A 204 18.89 6.86 -2.80
CA ASN A 204 18.24 6.09 -1.75
C ASN A 204 19.13 6.06 -0.51
N PRO A 205 18.66 6.53 0.68
CA PRO A 205 19.47 6.59 1.89
C PRO A 205 19.91 5.23 2.42
N ASN A 206 19.26 4.17 1.98
CA ASN A 206 19.60 2.79 2.38
C ASN A 206 20.69 2.16 1.49
N ILE A 207 21.08 2.87 0.40
CA ILE A 207 22.04 2.32 -0.57
C ILE A 207 23.15 3.35 -0.77
N ILE A 208 24.36 3.02 -0.29
CA ILE A 208 25.57 3.77 -0.56
C ILE A 208 26.66 2.79 -1.06
N HIS A 209 27.54 3.27 -1.92
CA HIS A 209 28.58 2.44 -2.50
C HIS A 209 29.96 2.86 -2.03
N ALA A 210 30.82 1.88 -1.79
CA ALA A 210 32.22 2.12 -1.46
C ALA A 210 32.88 2.99 -2.54
N GLY A 211 33.75 3.91 -2.11
CA GLY A 211 34.41 4.88 -2.98
C GLY A 211 33.66 6.21 -3.14
N TRP A 212 32.39 6.33 -2.78
CA TRP A 212 31.69 7.61 -2.84
C TRP A 212 32.27 8.61 -1.86
N LYS A 213 32.44 9.85 -2.30
CA LYS A 213 32.88 10.99 -1.46
C LYS A 213 31.66 11.73 -0.96
N LEU A 214 31.36 11.60 0.32
CA LEU A 214 30.22 12.23 0.96
C LEU A 214 30.62 13.50 1.74
N LYS A 215 29.83 14.55 1.62
CA LYS A 215 29.93 15.77 2.44
C LYS A 215 29.29 15.52 3.80
N ILE A 216 30.04 15.72 4.86
CA ILE A 216 29.59 15.57 6.24
C ILE A 216 29.46 16.98 6.85
N PRO A 217 28.25 17.55 6.97
CA PRO A 217 28.03 18.86 7.59
C PRO A 217 28.49 18.87 9.05
N LYS A 218 29.14 19.93 9.47
CA LYS A 218 29.50 20.15 10.91
C LYS A 218 28.34 20.70 11.71
#